data_103076d2a19dd98097dbab18c3714f55
#
_entry.id   103076d2a19dd98097dbab18c3714f55
#
_cell.length_a   1.000
_cell.length_b   1.000
_cell.length_c   1.000
_cell.angle_alpha   90.00
_cell.angle_beta   90.00
_cell.angle_gamma   90.00
#
_symmetry.space_group_name_H-M   'P 1'
#
loop_
_entity.id
_entity.type
_entity.pdbx_description
1 polymer ?
#
loop_
_entity_poly.entity_id
_entity_poly.type
_entity_poly.pdbx_seq_one_letter_code
_entity_poly.pdbx_strand_id
1 'polypeptide(L)'
;LNGFYRLIEAAENPRQWMARALAWLDQIDPGVNRRVKGLRLVTAYGIAALLGTLGDIQHGLPSGASLSALAGGFALWGSVYEAQTTRAKSARDLALFGAAAVFGAFFYIVLAPVLSGPHRPGPELAMVPGAFLVGYLRRYGVLGAGIGSQLFMGELLSSFAKLQPEDLPMVVVAGIIA
;
A
#
# COMPACT_ATOMS: atom_id res chain seq x y z
N LEU A 1 -14.62 -12.11 -38.59
CA LEU A 1 -15.32 -10.84 -38.91
C LEU A 1 -16.54 -10.62 -37.99
N ASN A 2 -17.33 -11.67 -37.64
CA ASN A 2 -18.53 -11.55 -36.82
C ASN A 2 -18.25 -11.09 -35.34
N GLY A 3 -17.07 -11.34 -34.82
CA GLY A 3 -16.68 -10.91 -33.46
C GLY A 3 -16.45 -9.41 -33.35
N PHE A 4 -15.90 -8.81 -34.40
CA PHE A 4 -15.59 -7.37 -34.42
C PHE A 4 -16.85 -6.52 -34.56
N TYR A 5 -17.83 -6.93 -35.35
CA TYR A 5 -19.12 -6.24 -35.44
C TYR A 5 -19.92 -6.30 -34.14
N ARG A 6 -19.83 -7.41 -33.36
CA ARG A 6 -20.46 -7.48 -32.04
C ARG A 6 -19.83 -6.56 -31.01
N LEU A 7 -18.55 -6.23 -31.13
CA LEU A 7 -17.87 -5.26 -30.26
C LEU A 7 -18.30 -3.81 -30.61
N ILE A 8 -18.55 -3.54 -31.89
CA ILE A 8 -19.03 -2.22 -32.34
C ILE A 8 -20.48 -2.02 -31.91
N GLU A 9 -21.36 -3.02 -32.09
CA GLU A 9 -22.74 -3.00 -31.62
C GLU A 9 -22.85 -2.83 -30.09
N ALA A 10 -21.90 -3.41 -29.33
CA ALA A 10 -21.82 -3.21 -27.87
C ALA A 10 -21.40 -1.79 -27.48
N ALA A 11 -20.67 -1.08 -28.35
CA ALA A 11 -20.29 0.31 -28.13
C ALA A 11 -21.45 1.30 -28.36
N GLU A 12 -22.47 0.89 -29.12
CA GLU A 12 -23.62 1.76 -29.44
C GLU A 12 -24.61 1.91 -28.26
N ASN A 13 -24.59 1.00 -27.25
CA ASN A 13 -25.48 1.12 -26.10
C ASN A 13 -24.76 0.93 -24.75
N PRO A 14 -24.17 2.00 -24.19
CA PRO A 14 -23.42 1.95 -22.95
C PRO A 14 -24.20 1.39 -21.76
N ARG A 15 -25.53 1.47 -21.77
CA ARG A 15 -26.40 0.91 -20.73
C ARG A 15 -26.44 -0.63 -20.79
N GLN A 16 -26.45 -1.22 -21.98
CA GLN A 16 -26.46 -2.67 -22.14
C GLN A 16 -25.08 -3.27 -21.78
N TRP A 17 -24.02 -2.59 -22.11
CA TRP A 17 -22.66 -2.99 -21.72
C TRP A 17 -22.50 -2.96 -20.19
N MET A 18 -22.92 -1.88 -19.52
CA MET A 18 -22.91 -1.81 -18.06
C MET A 18 -23.77 -2.90 -17.42
N ALA A 19 -24.97 -3.17 -17.94
CA ALA A 19 -25.83 -4.22 -17.43
C ALA A 19 -25.19 -5.62 -17.54
N ARG A 20 -24.54 -5.91 -18.68
CA ARG A 20 -23.80 -7.17 -18.88
C ARG A 20 -22.58 -7.27 -17.97
N ALA A 21 -21.82 -6.17 -17.81
CA ALA A 21 -20.67 -6.12 -16.91
C ALA A 21 -21.10 -6.34 -15.45
N LEU A 22 -22.19 -5.72 -15.01
CA LEU A 22 -22.75 -5.92 -13.66
C LEU A 22 -23.24 -7.35 -13.45
N ALA A 23 -23.96 -7.93 -14.41
CA ALA A 23 -24.40 -9.32 -14.33
C ALA A 23 -23.23 -10.30 -14.28
N TRP A 24 -22.16 -10.07 -15.06
CA TRP A 24 -20.95 -10.85 -15.00
C TRP A 24 -20.23 -10.73 -13.65
N LEU A 25 -20.16 -9.50 -13.11
CA LEU A 25 -19.61 -9.25 -11.77
C LEU A 25 -20.42 -9.96 -10.67
N ASP A 26 -21.76 -10.02 -10.79
CA ASP A 26 -22.63 -10.73 -9.85
C ASP A 26 -22.42 -12.24 -9.86
N GLN A 27 -22.05 -12.81 -11.01
CA GLN A 27 -21.68 -14.23 -11.10
C GLN A 27 -20.34 -14.54 -10.40
N ILE A 28 -19.37 -13.61 -10.47
CA ILE A 28 -18.04 -13.82 -9.88
C ILE A 28 -18.02 -13.51 -8.38
N ASP A 29 -18.83 -12.55 -7.93
CA ASP A 29 -18.89 -12.10 -6.54
C ASP A 29 -20.34 -11.95 -6.07
N PRO A 30 -21.08 -13.06 -5.89
CA PRO A 30 -22.48 -13.03 -5.51
C PRO A 30 -22.74 -12.40 -4.13
N GLY A 31 -21.72 -12.31 -3.29
CA GLY A 31 -21.79 -11.66 -1.96
C GLY A 31 -21.36 -10.20 -1.95
N VAL A 32 -20.96 -9.61 -3.08
CA VAL A 32 -20.46 -8.23 -3.19
C VAL A 32 -19.22 -7.93 -2.31
N ASN A 33 -18.71 -8.93 -1.60
CA ASN A 33 -17.64 -8.76 -0.61
C ASN A 33 -16.31 -8.35 -1.24
N ARG A 34 -15.98 -8.92 -2.41
CA ARG A 34 -14.74 -8.60 -3.12
C ARG A 34 -14.78 -7.18 -3.69
N ARG A 35 -15.96 -6.76 -4.21
CA ARG A 35 -16.16 -5.40 -4.73
C ARG A 35 -16.05 -4.36 -3.63
N VAL A 36 -16.65 -4.62 -2.45
CA VAL A 36 -16.56 -3.71 -1.30
C VAL A 36 -15.11 -3.59 -0.82
N LYS A 37 -14.38 -4.72 -0.74
CA LYS A 37 -12.95 -4.69 -0.41
C LYS A 37 -12.14 -3.94 -1.45
N GLY A 38 -12.36 -4.21 -2.74
CA GLY A 38 -11.68 -3.50 -3.83
C GLY A 38 -11.95 -2.00 -3.82
N LEU A 39 -13.22 -1.60 -3.59
CA LEU A 39 -13.59 -0.19 -3.50
C LEU A 39 -12.92 0.50 -2.30
N ARG A 40 -12.90 -0.12 -1.13
CA ARG A 40 -12.18 0.39 0.06
C ARG A 40 -10.71 0.60 -0.24
N LEU A 41 -10.07 -0.36 -0.88
CA LEU A 41 -8.66 -0.35 -1.22
C LEU A 41 -8.33 0.81 -2.17
N VAL A 42 -9.12 0.98 -3.24
CA VAL A 42 -8.96 2.09 -4.18
C VAL A 42 -9.23 3.44 -3.52
N THR A 43 -10.25 3.51 -2.66
CA THR A 43 -10.61 4.74 -1.93
C THR A 43 -9.52 5.12 -0.93
N ALA A 44 -9.01 4.17 -0.14
CA ALA A 44 -7.94 4.41 0.81
C ALA A 44 -6.67 4.91 0.10
N TYR A 45 -6.25 4.20 -0.96
CA TYR A 45 -5.13 4.64 -1.80
C TYR A 45 -5.36 6.04 -2.37
N GLY A 46 -6.52 6.29 -2.97
CA GLY A 46 -6.83 7.56 -3.63
C GLY A 46 -6.83 8.74 -2.67
N ILE A 47 -7.42 8.58 -1.47
CA ILE A 47 -7.42 9.63 -0.43
C ILE A 47 -6.00 9.88 0.07
N ALA A 48 -5.25 8.83 0.43
CA ALA A 48 -3.89 8.96 0.93
C ALA A 48 -2.95 9.57 -0.12
N ALA A 49 -3.05 9.15 -1.38
CA ALA A 49 -2.27 9.71 -2.47
C ALA A 49 -2.62 11.19 -2.72
N LEU A 50 -3.91 11.56 -2.67
CA LEU A 50 -4.33 12.96 -2.82
C LEU A 50 -3.77 13.84 -1.70
N LEU A 51 -3.88 13.40 -0.44
CA LEU A 51 -3.33 14.12 0.70
C LEU A 51 -1.81 14.21 0.62
N GLY A 52 -1.14 13.12 0.21
CA GLY A 52 0.30 13.11 -0.04
C GLY A 52 0.71 14.10 -1.13
N THR A 53 -0.06 14.21 -2.22
CA THR A 53 0.19 15.20 -3.30
C THR A 53 0.13 16.64 -2.77
N LEU A 54 -0.80 16.93 -1.87
CA LEU A 54 -0.86 18.26 -1.24
C LEU A 54 0.40 18.53 -0.39
N GLY A 55 0.91 17.51 0.29
CA GLY A 55 2.18 17.59 1.02
C GLY A 55 3.39 17.78 0.10
N ASP A 56 3.45 17.06 -1.02
CA ASP A 56 4.51 17.20 -2.04
C ASP A 56 4.57 18.63 -2.63
N ILE A 57 3.40 19.24 -2.87
CA ILE A 57 3.30 20.63 -3.38
C ILE A 57 3.84 21.65 -2.35
N GLN A 58 3.63 21.39 -1.07
CA GLN A 58 4.01 22.33 0.00
C GLN A 58 5.47 22.20 0.43
N HIS A 59 5.97 20.99 0.59
CA HIS A 59 7.27 20.74 1.24
C HIS A 59 8.18 19.79 0.46
N GLY A 60 7.60 18.81 -0.29
CA GLY A 60 8.36 17.74 -0.94
C GLY A 60 9.18 16.87 0.03
N LEU A 61 9.79 15.80 -0.50
CA LEU A 61 10.83 15.08 0.24
C LEU A 61 12.22 15.58 -0.21
N PRO A 62 13.17 15.74 0.72
CA PRO A 62 14.55 16.12 0.40
C PRO A 62 15.20 15.23 -0.66
N SER A 63 14.93 13.94 -0.66
CA SER A 63 15.39 12.98 -1.67
C SER A 63 14.73 13.13 -3.04
N GLY A 64 13.67 13.94 -3.16
CA GLY A 64 12.84 14.03 -4.36
C GLY A 64 11.85 12.87 -4.52
N ALA A 65 11.71 12.00 -3.53
CA ALA A 65 10.69 10.97 -3.52
C ALA A 65 9.28 11.58 -3.35
N SER A 66 8.24 10.86 -3.76
CA SER A 66 6.86 11.33 -3.64
C SER A 66 6.21 10.87 -2.33
N LEU A 67 5.78 11.83 -1.51
CA LEU A 67 4.96 11.57 -0.32
C LEU A 67 3.64 10.90 -0.69
N SER A 68 3.07 11.27 -1.83
CA SER A 68 1.87 10.66 -2.40
C SER A 68 2.05 9.16 -2.64
N ALA A 69 3.18 8.75 -3.22
CA ALA A 69 3.50 7.34 -3.47
C ALA A 69 3.69 6.55 -2.17
N LEU A 70 4.36 7.15 -1.16
CA LEU A 70 4.57 6.52 0.14
C LEU A 70 3.25 6.37 0.90
N ALA A 71 2.48 7.45 1.07
CA ALA A 71 1.20 7.43 1.78
C ALA A 71 0.19 6.50 1.10
N GLY A 72 0.07 6.59 -0.23
CA GLY A 72 -0.79 5.69 -1.02
C GLY A 72 -0.38 4.22 -0.88
N GLY A 73 0.92 3.93 -0.95
CA GLY A 73 1.45 2.58 -0.77
C GLY A 73 1.13 2.00 0.61
N PHE A 74 1.35 2.77 1.67
CA PHE A 74 1.03 2.35 3.03
C PHE A 74 -0.46 2.11 3.23
N ALA A 75 -1.32 3.03 2.77
CA ALA A 75 -2.77 2.91 2.84
C ALA A 75 -3.30 1.69 2.06
N LEU A 76 -2.76 1.46 0.85
CA LEU A 76 -3.13 0.32 0.02
C LEU A 76 -2.92 -1.00 0.76
N TRP A 77 -1.70 -1.23 1.24
CA TRP A 77 -1.34 -2.46 1.92
C TRP A 77 -2.01 -2.60 3.29
N GLY A 78 -2.20 -1.52 4.04
CA GLY A 78 -2.97 -1.52 5.28
C GLY A 78 -4.41 -2.00 5.06
N SER A 79 -5.05 -1.50 4.01
CA SER A 79 -6.42 -1.87 3.64
C SER A 79 -6.59 -3.34 3.23
N VAL A 80 -5.54 -3.99 2.72
CA VAL A 80 -5.57 -5.43 2.36
C VAL A 80 -5.78 -6.31 3.59
N TYR A 81 -5.13 -5.96 4.70
CA TYR A 81 -5.15 -6.75 5.94
C TYR A 81 -6.22 -6.30 6.93
N GLU A 82 -6.89 -5.19 6.67
CA GLU A 82 -8.02 -4.73 7.50
C GLU A 82 -9.18 -5.72 7.38
N ALA A 83 -9.53 -6.34 8.51
CA ALA A 83 -10.56 -7.39 8.57
C ALA A 83 -11.60 -7.13 9.67
N GLN A 84 -11.56 -5.97 10.32
CA GLN A 84 -12.41 -5.69 11.47
C GLN A 84 -13.81 -5.25 11.08
N THR A 85 -14.79 -5.64 11.91
CA THR A 85 -16.19 -5.30 11.72
C THR A 85 -16.59 -3.99 12.41
N THR A 86 -15.79 -3.53 13.38
CA THR A 86 -16.07 -2.31 14.15
C THR A 86 -15.06 -1.21 13.83
N ARG A 87 -15.56 0.03 13.67
CA ARG A 87 -14.72 1.18 13.31
C ARG A 87 -13.55 1.41 14.27
N ALA A 88 -13.78 1.27 15.59
CA ALA A 88 -12.73 1.48 16.58
C ALA A 88 -11.59 0.44 16.48
N LYS A 89 -11.93 -0.84 16.25
CA LYS A 89 -10.92 -1.89 16.05
C LYS A 89 -10.19 -1.70 14.74
N SER A 90 -10.91 -1.36 13.65
CA SER A 90 -10.33 -1.06 12.35
C SER A 90 -9.33 0.11 12.44
N ALA A 91 -9.71 1.21 13.08
CA ALA A 91 -8.81 2.37 13.26
C ALA A 91 -7.55 2.01 14.07
N ARG A 92 -7.68 1.18 15.12
CA ARG A 92 -6.52 0.70 15.88
C ARG A 92 -5.60 -0.17 15.03
N ASP A 93 -6.15 -1.10 14.27
CA ASP A 93 -5.35 -2.00 13.45
C ASP A 93 -4.66 -1.24 12.31
N LEU A 94 -5.33 -0.26 11.67
CA LEU A 94 -4.75 0.62 10.67
C LEU A 94 -3.63 1.49 11.26
N ALA A 95 -3.81 2.04 12.46
CA ALA A 95 -2.76 2.79 13.16
C ALA A 95 -1.52 1.91 13.45
N LEU A 96 -1.72 0.64 13.84
CA LEU A 96 -0.63 -0.31 14.02
C LEU A 96 0.07 -0.64 12.70
N PHE A 97 -0.67 -0.76 11.61
CA PHE A 97 -0.12 -0.98 10.27
C PHE A 97 0.70 0.23 9.80
N GLY A 98 0.19 1.44 9.96
CA GLY A 98 0.93 2.68 9.66
C GLY A 98 2.21 2.80 10.47
N ALA A 99 2.13 2.54 11.78
CA ALA A 99 3.31 2.53 12.64
C ALA A 99 4.34 1.46 12.22
N ALA A 100 3.89 0.26 11.84
CA ALA A 100 4.78 -0.79 11.34
C ALA A 100 5.46 -0.40 10.02
N ALA A 101 4.74 0.24 9.08
CA ALA A 101 5.30 0.72 7.83
C ALA A 101 6.37 1.81 8.07
N VAL A 102 6.08 2.79 8.94
CA VAL A 102 7.04 3.83 9.34
C VAL A 102 8.27 3.21 10.01
N PHE A 103 8.07 2.23 10.88
CA PHE A 103 9.19 1.55 11.56
C PHE A 103 10.06 0.76 10.56
N GLY A 104 9.45 0.08 9.60
CA GLY A 104 10.19 -0.61 8.53
C GLY A 104 11.00 0.37 7.68
N ALA A 105 10.40 1.49 7.29
CA ALA A 105 11.10 2.56 6.56
C ALA A 105 12.29 3.11 7.38
N PHE A 106 12.07 3.43 8.63
CA PHE A 106 13.11 3.89 9.56
C PHE A 106 14.24 2.87 9.65
N PHE A 107 13.91 1.59 9.84
CA PHE A 107 14.89 0.53 9.97
C PHE A 107 15.78 0.44 8.72
N TYR A 108 15.18 0.48 7.53
CA TYR A 108 15.92 0.46 6.28
C TYR A 108 16.82 1.70 6.14
N ILE A 109 16.30 2.90 6.37
CA ILE A 109 17.03 4.17 6.24
C ILE A 109 18.27 4.20 7.14
N VAL A 110 18.17 3.65 8.37
CA VAL A 110 19.29 3.61 9.31
C VAL A 110 20.29 2.51 8.97
N LEU A 111 19.82 1.35 8.53
CA LEU A 111 20.68 0.19 8.33
C LEU A 111 21.37 0.17 6.95
N ALA A 112 20.67 0.62 5.90
CA ALA A 112 21.20 0.58 4.54
C ALA A 112 22.55 1.32 4.36
N PRO A 113 22.77 2.53 4.92
CA PRO A 113 24.07 3.19 4.84
C PRO A 113 25.19 2.41 5.53
N VAL A 114 24.88 1.73 6.63
CA VAL A 114 25.84 0.90 7.39
C VAL A 114 26.29 -0.31 6.58
N LEU A 115 25.41 -0.86 5.76
CA LEU A 115 25.64 -2.03 4.90
C LEU A 115 26.23 -1.65 3.54
N SER A 116 26.22 -0.36 3.17
CA SER A 116 26.74 0.15 1.91
C SER A 116 28.24 0.43 2.00
N GLY A 117 28.97 0.20 0.91
CA GLY A 117 30.39 0.54 0.80
C GLY A 117 31.25 -0.58 0.21
N PRO A 118 32.55 -0.29 -0.08
CA PRO A 118 33.49 -1.30 -0.58
C PRO A 118 33.63 -2.47 0.40
N HIS A 119 33.51 -3.68 -0.11
CA HIS A 119 33.59 -4.92 0.68
C HIS A 119 32.45 -5.13 1.69
N ARG A 120 31.34 -4.38 1.61
CA ARG A 120 30.13 -4.59 2.41
C ARG A 120 29.09 -5.38 1.61
N PRO A 121 28.17 -6.06 2.30
CA PRO A 121 27.24 -7.00 1.66
C PRO A 121 26.18 -6.33 0.77
N GLY A 122 25.97 -5.02 0.88
CA GLY A 122 24.99 -4.26 0.13
C GLY A 122 23.76 -3.85 0.96
N PRO A 123 23.11 -2.73 0.59
CA PRO A 123 21.97 -2.19 1.32
C PRO A 123 20.74 -3.11 1.27
N GLU A 124 20.68 -4.04 0.32
CA GLU A 124 19.58 -5.00 0.15
C GLU A 124 19.45 -5.94 1.36
N LEU A 125 20.54 -6.22 2.08
CA LEU A 125 20.50 -7.01 3.29
C LEU A 125 19.73 -6.34 4.43
N ALA A 126 19.52 -5.03 4.36
CA ALA A 126 18.66 -4.33 5.31
C ALA A 126 17.20 -4.79 5.26
N MET A 127 16.74 -5.41 4.16
CA MET A 127 15.38 -5.93 4.01
C MET A 127 15.20 -7.36 4.57
N VAL A 128 16.28 -8.06 4.92
CA VAL A 128 16.19 -9.45 5.41
C VAL A 128 15.40 -9.57 6.71
N PRO A 129 15.58 -8.69 7.72
CA PRO A 129 14.80 -8.76 8.95
C PRO A 129 13.31 -8.59 8.71
N GLY A 130 12.90 -7.65 7.86
CA GLY A 130 11.50 -7.46 7.50
C GLY A 130 10.91 -8.65 6.77
N ALA A 131 11.61 -9.20 5.79
CA ALA A 131 11.20 -10.41 5.10
C ALA A 131 11.03 -11.60 6.07
N PHE A 132 11.93 -11.76 7.04
CA PHE A 132 11.79 -12.74 8.10
C PHE A 132 10.55 -12.50 8.97
N LEU A 133 10.32 -11.25 9.37
CA LEU A 133 9.19 -10.89 10.22
C LEU A 133 7.83 -11.09 9.52
N VAL A 134 7.75 -10.96 8.19
CA VAL A 134 6.54 -11.31 7.43
C VAL A 134 6.12 -12.77 7.71
N GLY A 135 7.05 -13.70 7.65
CA GLY A 135 6.80 -15.11 7.94
C GLY A 135 6.52 -15.36 9.42
N TYR A 136 7.37 -14.82 10.29
CA TYR A 136 7.31 -15.05 11.72
C TYR A 136 6.04 -14.53 12.38
N LEU A 137 5.59 -13.33 12.01
CA LEU A 137 4.41 -12.69 12.62
C LEU A 137 3.09 -13.29 12.13
N ARG A 138 3.07 -14.04 11.04
CA ARG A 138 1.89 -14.78 10.58
C ARG A 138 1.28 -15.71 11.63
N ARG A 139 2.09 -16.22 12.54
CA ARG A 139 1.62 -17.08 13.66
C ARG A 139 0.63 -16.37 14.59
N TYR A 140 0.58 -15.04 14.58
CA TYR A 140 -0.35 -14.22 15.36
C TYR A 140 -1.62 -13.87 14.59
N GLY A 141 -1.95 -14.61 13.52
CA GLY A 141 -3.14 -14.43 12.72
C GLY A 141 -3.06 -13.24 11.76
N VAL A 142 -4.23 -12.73 11.37
CA VAL A 142 -4.35 -11.68 10.35
C VAL A 142 -3.65 -10.38 10.76
N LEU A 143 -3.79 -9.98 12.03
CA LEU A 143 -3.14 -8.78 12.55
C LEU A 143 -1.61 -8.89 12.48
N GLY A 144 -1.05 -10.03 12.92
CA GLY A 144 0.39 -10.25 12.83
C GLY A 144 0.89 -10.29 11.39
N ALA A 145 0.14 -10.93 10.48
CA ALA A 145 0.46 -10.94 9.07
C ALA A 145 0.46 -9.53 8.47
N GLY A 146 -0.52 -8.69 8.86
CA GLY A 146 -0.61 -7.29 8.43
C GLY A 146 0.58 -6.46 8.93
N ILE A 147 0.92 -6.56 10.22
CA ILE A 147 2.06 -5.85 10.82
C ILE A 147 3.37 -6.24 10.11
N GLY A 148 3.62 -7.55 9.94
CA GLY A 148 4.83 -8.02 9.24
C GLY A 148 4.91 -7.53 7.80
N SER A 149 3.81 -7.61 7.07
CA SER A 149 3.75 -7.13 5.67
C SER A 149 3.95 -5.63 5.56
N GLN A 150 3.38 -4.85 6.47
CA GLN A 150 3.56 -3.39 6.49
C GLN A 150 4.98 -2.97 6.83
N LEU A 151 5.60 -3.64 7.78
CA LEU A 151 7.01 -3.42 8.10
C LEU A 151 7.89 -3.65 6.87
N PHE A 152 7.73 -4.79 6.20
CA PHE A 152 8.48 -5.10 4.99
C PHE A 152 8.17 -4.12 3.84
N MET A 153 6.91 -3.68 3.70
CA MET A 153 6.56 -2.65 2.72
C MET A 153 7.23 -1.31 3.00
N GLY A 154 7.37 -0.94 4.28
CA GLY A 154 8.13 0.24 4.68
C GLY A 154 9.59 0.16 4.23
N GLU A 155 10.26 -0.97 4.46
CA GLU A 155 11.63 -1.23 3.99
C GLU A 155 11.71 -1.18 2.47
N LEU A 156 10.79 -1.86 1.78
CA LEU A 156 10.77 -1.97 0.32
C LEU A 156 10.56 -0.61 -0.35
N LEU A 157 9.56 0.17 0.08
CA LEU A 157 9.30 1.49 -0.48
C LEU A 157 10.44 2.46 -0.20
N SER A 158 11.08 2.38 0.97
CA SER A 158 12.26 3.19 1.29
C SER A 158 13.44 2.85 0.40
N SER A 159 13.64 1.58 0.08
CA SER A 159 14.66 1.12 -0.85
C SER A 159 14.42 1.64 -2.27
N PHE A 160 13.21 1.51 -2.80
CA PHE A 160 12.85 1.98 -4.12
C PHE A 160 12.94 3.50 -4.25
N ALA A 161 12.44 4.22 -3.26
CA ALA A 161 12.47 5.67 -3.22
C ALA A 161 13.85 6.24 -2.87
N LYS A 162 14.82 5.40 -2.49
CA LYS A 162 16.17 5.79 -2.04
C LYS A 162 16.13 6.82 -0.92
N LEU A 163 15.25 6.61 0.04
CA LEU A 163 15.04 7.54 1.14
C LEU A 163 16.31 7.72 1.96
N GLN A 164 16.49 8.96 2.42
CA GLN A 164 17.63 9.41 3.23
C GLN A 164 17.17 9.71 4.66
N PRO A 165 18.06 9.83 5.65
CA PRO A 165 17.70 10.19 7.01
C PRO A 165 16.90 11.49 7.13
N GLU A 166 17.11 12.44 6.22
CA GLU A 166 16.40 13.72 6.16
C GLU A 166 14.92 13.57 5.78
N ASP A 167 14.54 12.45 5.14
CA ASP A 167 13.15 12.16 4.73
C ASP A 167 12.30 11.59 5.89
N LEU A 168 12.91 11.18 7.01
CA LEU A 168 12.22 10.54 8.12
C LEU A 168 10.98 11.30 8.63
N PRO A 169 11.00 12.63 8.80
CA PRO A 169 9.79 13.36 9.23
C PRO A 169 8.63 13.17 8.24
N MET A 170 8.92 13.17 6.94
CA MET A 170 7.90 12.99 5.90
C MET A 170 7.41 11.53 5.81
N VAL A 171 8.26 10.56 6.10
CA VAL A 171 7.84 9.15 6.23
C VAL A 171 6.84 8.99 7.38
N VAL A 172 7.06 9.66 8.51
CA VAL A 172 6.08 9.68 9.62
C VAL A 172 4.77 10.32 9.17
N VAL A 173 4.82 11.45 8.46
CA VAL A 173 3.62 12.08 7.88
C VAL A 173 2.90 11.13 6.94
N ALA A 174 3.62 10.41 6.06
CA ALA A 174 3.02 9.40 5.17
C ALA A 174 2.29 8.29 5.96
N GLY A 175 2.87 7.82 7.06
CA GLY A 175 2.25 6.83 7.93
C GLY A 175 1.03 7.33 8.70
N ILE A 176 0.95 8.64 8.98
CA ILE A 176 -0.23 9.27 9.62
C ILE A 176 -1.37 9.46 8.60
N ILE A 177 -1.03 9.80 7.35
CA ILE A 177 -2.00 9.97 6.26
C ILE A 177 -2.63 8.62 5.86
N ALA A 178 -1.86 7.54 5.91
CA ALA A 178 -2.26 6.19 5.48
C ALA A 178 -3.23 5.53 6.45
#